data_de42e803632cbce3c35d2431ca0d2463
#
_entry.id   de42e803632cbce3c35d2431ca0d2463
#
_cell.length_a   1.000
_cell.length_b   1.000
_cell.length_c   1.000
_cell.angle_alpha   90.00
_cell.angle_beta   90.00
_cell.angle_gamma   90.00
#
_symmetry.space_group_name_H-M   'P 1'
#
loop_
_entity.id
_entity.type
_entity.pdbx_description
1 polymer ?
#
loop_
_entity_poly.entity_id
_entity_poly.type
_entity_poly.pdbx_seq_one_letter_code
_entity_poly.pdbx_strand_id
1 'polypeptide(L)'
;LFSEKLQPLQFSHVSHQDSSCEDCHAFRPDGTYAGIPNINNCKECHESPMGSSEDERKLVEDYIQNDREIPWRVYSWQPDNVYFSHAPHKAKEIECKRCHRDVSEEKTLPAYKENRITGYSSRTMKMIECEKCHAEQGANNECWVCHK
;
A
#
# COMPACT_ATOMS: atom_id res chain seq x y z
N LEU A 1 -17.36 15.55 -2.69
CA LEU A 1 -17.47 14.38 -1.79
C LEU A 1 -16.12 13.92 -1.26
N PHE A 2 -15.04 14.04 -2.03
CA PHE A 2 -13.67 13.69 -1.63
C PHE A 2 -12.84 14.93 -1.31
N SER A 3 -11.95 14.82 -0.31
CA SER A 3 -10.82 15.72 -0.10
C SER A 3 -9.57 15.09 -0.68
N GLU A 4 -8.68 15.92 -1.23
CA GLU A 4 -7.40 15.49 -1.72
C GLU A 4 -6.29 15.95 -0.77
N LYS A 5 -5.33 15.06 -0.49
CA LYS A 5 -4.17 15.33 0.34
C LYS A 5 -2.93 14.75 -0.34
N LEU A 6 -1.83 15.48 -0.31
CA LEU A 6 -0.57 14.94 -0.82
C LEU A 6 0.03 13.97 0.21
N GLN A 7 0.86 13.06 -0.28
CA GLN A 7 1.73 12.25 0.58
C GLN A 7 2.82 13.15 1.19
N PRO A 8 3.37 12.78 2.35
CA PRO A 8 4.42 13.56 3.01
C PRO A 8 5.71 13.66 2.18
N LEU A 9 5.98 12.66 1.37
CA LEU A 9 7.06 12.60 0.39
C LEU A 9 6.52 12.04 -0.93
N GLN A 10 7.17 12.38 -2.04
CA GLN A 10 6.96 11.70 -3.30
C GLN A 10 7.90 10.51 -3.41
N PHE A 11 7.34 9.33 -3.59
CA PHE A 11 8.09 8.09 -3.79
C PHE A 11 7.94 7.63 -5.24
N SER A 12 9.03 7.16 -5.83
CA SER A 12 9.05 6.64 -7.20
C SER A 12 9.25 5.12 -7.19
N HIS A 13 8.20 4.37 -7.52
CA HIS A 13 8.33 2.92 -7.71
C HIS A 13 9.26 2.59 -8.87
N VAL A 14 9.24 3.40 -9.93
CA VAL A 14 10.14 3.21 -11.10
C VAL A 14 11.61 3.26 -10.69
N SER A 15 11.99 4.13 -9.76
CA SER A 15 13.38 4.21 -9.28
C SER A 15 13.78 3.03 -8.39
N HIS A 16 12.83 2.20 -7.95
CA HIS A 16 13.03 1.04 -7.09
C HIS A 16 12.60 -0.27 -7.77
N GLN A 17 12.49 -0.28 -9.10
CA GLN A 17 11.98 -1.42 -9.88
C GLN A 17 12.83 -2.69 -9.79
N ASP A 18 14.07 -2.59 -9.36
CA ASP A 18 14.97 -3.73 -9.16
C ASP A 18 14.66 -4.52 -7.88
N SER A 19 13.82 -3.97 -7.00
CA SER A 19 13.35 -4.63 -5.78
C SER A 19 12.00 -5.31 -6.01
N SER A 20 11.77 -6.45 -5.37
CA SER A 20 10.45 -7.09 -5.37
C SER A 20 9.46 -6.30 -4.51
N CYS A 21 8.16 -6.48 -4.76
CA CYS A 21 7.12 -5.84 -3.93
C CYS A 21 7.28 -6.21 -2.44
N GLU A 22 7.65 -7.47 -2.16
CA GLU A 22 7.75 -8.01 -0.81
C GLU A 22 8.99 -7.53 -0.05
N ASP A 23 10.04 -7.05 -0.73
CA ASP A 23 11.22 -6.47 -0.09
C ASP A 23 10.86 -5.21 0.69
N CYS A 24 9.86 -4.47 0.20
CA CYS A 24 9.35 -3.25 0.85
C CYS A 24 8.00 -3.46 1.54
N HIS A 25 7.11 -4.26 0.94
CA HIS A 25 5.79 -4.57 1.46
C HIS A 25 5.74 -5.96 2.09
N ALA A 26 6.56 -6.17 3.13
CA ALA A 26 6.66 -7.45 3.80
C ALA A 26 5.33 -7.87 4.45
N PHE A 27 4.98 -9.15 4.30
CA PHE A 27 3.81 -9.70 4.98
C PHE A 27 4.05 -9.87 6.47
N ARG A 28 3.03 -9.61 7.29
CA ARG A 28 3.05 -10.00 8.70
C ARG A 28 3.16 -11.53 8.82
N PRO A 29 3.69 -12.04 9.94
CA PRO A 29 3.84 -13.50 10.13
C PRO A 29 2.54 -14.28 10.01
N ASP A 30 1.39 -13.68 10.33
CA ASP A 30 0.05 -14.27 10.19
C ASP A 30 -0.51 -14.20 8.76
N GLY A 31 0.21 -13.55 7.83
CA GLY A 31 -0.18 -13.39 6.43
C GLY A 31 -1.35 -12.45 6.18
N THR A 32 -1.85 -11.75 7.19
CA THR A 32 -3.03 -10.87 7.06
C THR A 32 -2.75 -9.61 6.28
N TYR A 33 -1.63 -8.94 6.55
CA TYR A 33 -1.26 -7.68 5.93
C TYR A 33 0.08 -7.74 5.22
N ALA A 34 0.16 -7.03 4.09
CA ALA A 34 1.42 -6.53 3.57
C ALA A 34 1.66 -5.13 4.16
N GLY A 35 2.81 -4.93 4.78
CA GLY A 35 3.13 -3.68 5.47
C GLY A 35 3.46 -2.52 4.52
N ILE A 36 3.54 -1.32 5.07
CA ILE A 36 4.22 -0.19 4.45
C ILE A 36 5.64 -0.19 5.01
N PRO A 37 6.68 0.04 4.17
CA PRO A 37 8.06 0.09 4.63
C PRO A 37 8.23 1.09 5.76
N ASN A 38 8.92 0.69 6.82
CA ASN A 38 9.32 1.60 7.90
C ASN A 38 10.63 2.32 7.51
N ILE A 39 11.04 3.29 8.33
CA ILE A 39 12.23 4.09 8.04
C ILE A 39 13.52 3.27 7.97
N ASN A 40 13.60 2.12 8.66
CA ASN A 40 14.78 1.27 8.61
C ASN A 40 14.96 0.62 7.24
N ASN A 41 13.88 0.26 6.56
CA ASN A 41 13.96 -0.21 5.18
C ASN A 41 14.57 0.84 4.25
N CYS A 42 14.23 2.11 4.45
CA CYS A 42 14.80 3.20 3.66
C CYS A 42 16.29 3.40 3.99
N LYS A 43 16.67 3.32 5.27
CA LYS A 43 18.06 3.51 5.75
C LYS A 43 19.04 2.53 5.14
N GLU A 44 18.64 1.31 4.79
CA GLU A 44 19.53 0.31 4.20
C GLU A 44 20.27 0.82 2.95
N CYS A 45 19.67 1.76 2.21
CA CYS A 45 20.27 2.37 1.04
C CYS A 45 20.45 3.89 1.17
N HIS A 46 19.60 4.56 1.93
CA HIS A 46 19.52 6.03 2.00
C HIS A 46 20.13 6.63 3.29
N GLU A 47 21.24 6.09 3.79
CA GLU A 47 21.99 6.73 4.91
C GLU A 47 22.45 8.15 4.56
N SER A 48 22.69 8.40 3.27
CA SER A 48 22.97 9.71 2.69
C SER A 48 22.19 9.86 1.38
N PRO A 49 21.95 11.08 0.88
CA PRO A 49 21.24 11.28 -0.38
C PRO A 49 21.91 10.54 -1.54
N MET A 50 21.15 9.68 -2.23
CA MET A 50 21.60 8.97 -3.43
C MET A 50 21.31 9.76 -4.70
N GLY A 51 20.46 10.76 -4.61
CA GLY A 51 20.06 11.63 -5.71
C GLY A 51 20.08 13.11 -5.31
N SER A 52 19.57 13.96 -6.19
CA SER A 52 19.53 15.41 -5.99
C SER A 52 18.11 15.97 -5.85
N SER A 53 17.09 15.13 -5.74
CA SER A 53 15.72 15.59 -5.59
C SER A 53 15.46 16.19 -4.20
N GLU A 54 14.50 17.09 -4.11
CA GLU A 54 14.09 17.67 -2.83
C GLU A 54 13.46 16.61 -1.91
N ASP A 55 12.72 15.67 -2.46
CA ASP A 55 12.12 14.56 -1.70
C ASP A 55 13.18 13.64 -1.12
N GLU A 56 14.26 13.35 -1.87
CA GLU A 56 15.40 12.59 -1.38
C GLU A 56 16.10 13.31 -0.20
N ARG A 57 16.37 14.59 -0.36
CA ARG A 57 16.97 15.41 0.70
C ARG A 57 16.08 15.40 1.95
N LYS A 58 14.79 15.60 1.76
CA LYS A 58 13.80 15.59 2.85
C LYS A 58 13.70 14.21 3.52
N LEU A 59 13.78 13.12 2.77
CA LEU A 59 13.84 11.77 3.32
C LEU A 59 15.00 11.64 4.30
N VAL A 60 16.18 12.04 3.87
CA VAL A 60 17.40 11.91 4.69
C VAL A 60 17.39 12.86 5.89
N GLU A 61 17.17 14.16 5.64
CA GLU A 61 17.29 15.20 6.67
C GLU A 61 16.15 15.19 7.69
N ASP A 62 14.88 15.01 7.24
CA ASP A 62 13.72 15.14 8.11
C ASP A 62 13.33 13.82 8.78
N TYR A 63 13.61 12.69 8.14
CA TYR A 63 13.14 11.38 8.61
C TYR A 63 14.30 10.48 9.06
N ILE A 64 15.25 10.18 8.18
CA ILE A 64 16.31 9.21 8.48
C ILE A 64 17.22 9.69 9.60
N GLN A 65 17.76 10.91 9.51
CA GLN A 65 18.67 11.48 10.52
C GLN A 65 18.01 11.68 11.88
N ASN A 66 16.68 11.83 11.90
CA ASN A 66 15.90 12.02 13.12
C ASN A 66 15.25 10.74 13.62
N ASP A 67 15.51 9.59 13.00
CA ASP A 67 14.90 8.30 13.32
C ASP A 67 13.36 8.36 13.40
N ARG A 68 12.77 9.03 12.42
CA ARG A 68 11.35 9.40 12.43
C ARG A 68 10.62 8.67 11.32
N GLU A 69 9.50 8.01 11.63
CA GLU A 69 8.66 7.36 10.64
C GLU A 69 7.97 8.37 9.71
N ILE A 70 7.87 8.01 8.44
CA ILE A 70 7.16 8.80 7.45
C ILE A 70 5.65 8.58 7.65
N PRO A 71 4.84 9.64 7.89
CA PRO A 71 3.41 9.49 8.15
C PRO A 71 2.61 9.25 6.86
N TRP A 72 2.86 8.12 6.22
CA TRP A 72 2.19 7.74 4.98
C TRP A 72 0.67 7.69 5.12
N ARG A 73 -0.03 8.14 4.09
CA ARG A 73 -1.47 7.95 3.95
C ARG A 73 -1.74 6.63 3.23
N VAL A 74 -2.43 5.72 3.89
CA VAL A 74 -2.68 4.37 3.39
C VAL A 74 -3.79 4.38 2.34
N TYR A 75 -3.46 4.04 1.10
CA TYR A 75 -4.45 4.01 0.01
C TYR A 75 -5.44 2.86 0.12
N SER A 76 -4.98 1.69 0.53
CA SER A 76 -5.79 0.48 0.59
C SER A 76 -6.04 0.11 2.04
N TRP A 77 -7.17 0.57 2.54
CA TRP A 77 -7.62 0.32 3.92
C TRP A 77 -9.03 -0.26 3.88
N GLN A 78 -9.21 -1.43 4.46
CA GLN A 78 -10.55 -2.04 4.57
C GLN A 78 -11.25 -1.56 5.85
N PRO A 79 -12.61 -1.42 5.83
CA PRO A 79 -13.38 -1.15 7.04
C PRO A 79 -13.17 -2.23 8.11
N ASP A 80 -13.31 -1.86 9.39
CA ASP A 80 -13.08 -2.75 10.54
C ASP A 80 -13.98 -3.99 10.56
N ASN A 81 -15.13 -3.93 9.89
CA ASN A 81 -16.04 -5.08 9.74
C ASN A 81 -15.72 -5.99 8.56
N VAL A 82 -14.63 -5.74 7.85
CA VAL A 82 -14.18 -6.58 6.72
C VAL A 82 -12.90 -7.30 7.10
N TYR A 83 -12.98 -8.61 7.17
CA TYR A 83 -11.84 -9.48 7.46
C TYR A 83 -11.21 -9.95 6.16
N PHE A 84 -10.09 -9.35 5.82
CA PHE A 84 -9.31 -9.70 4.65
C PHE A 84 -7.96 -10.28 5.10
N SER A 85 -7.50 -11.32 4.39
CA SER A 85 -6.14 -11.85 4.55
C SER A 85 -5.49 -12.02 3.18
N HIS A 86 -4.25 -11.59 3.04
CA HIS A 86 -3.46 -11.85 1.85
C HIS A 86 -3.05 -13.32 1.71
N ALA A 87 -2.91 -14.06 2.82
CA ALA A 87 -2.38 -15.42 2.82
C ALA A 87 -3.07 -16.37 1.83
N PRO A 88 -4.42 -16.52 1.80
CA PRO A 88 -5.08 -17.41 0.85
C PRO A 88 -4.96 -16.91 -0.60
N HIS A 89 -4.91 -15.60 -0.82
CA HIS A 89 -4.75 -15.01 -2.16
C HIS A 89 -3.34 -15.24 -2.69
N LYS A 90 -2.32 -15.06 -1.83
CA LYS A 90 -0.93 -15.37 -2.18
C LYS A 90 -0.72 -16.86 -2.44
N ALA A 91 -1.33 -17.75 -1.66
CA ALA A 91 -1.27 -19.19 -1.88
C ALA A 91 -1.89 -19.62 -3.22
N LYS A 92 -2.73 -18.80 -3.82
CA LYS A 92 -3.29 -18.96 -5.17
C LYS A 92 -2.50 -18.21 -6.24
N GLU A 93 -1.34 -17.68 -5.91
CA GLU A 93 -0.45 -16.95 -6.82
C GLU A 93 -1.14 -15.75 -7.52
N ILE A 94 -2.11 -15.12 -6.83
CA ILE A 94 -2.80 -13.94 -7.35
C ILE A 94 -1.83 -12.76 -7.27
N GLU A 95 -1.54 -12.17 -8.43
CA GLU A 95 -0.64 -11.02 -8.54
C GLU A 95 -1.18 -9.79 -7.80
N CYS A 96 -0.27 -9.03 -7.18
CA CYS A 96 -0.60 -7.83 -6.40
C CYS A 96 -1.43 -6.81 -7.21
N LYS A 97 -1.10 -6.61 -8.47
CA LYS A 97 -1.80 -5.69 -9.39
C LYS A 97 -3.23 -6.12 -9.73
N ARG A 98 -3.65 -7.33 -9.39
CA ARG A 98 -5.04 -7.75 -9.58
C ARG A 98 -5.99 -6.99 -8.64
N CYS A 99 -5.50 -6.59 -7.48
CA CYS A 99 -6.25 -5.87 -6.45
C CYS A 99 -5.73 -4.45 -6.21
N HIS A 100 -4.44 -4.26 -6.35
CA HIS A 100 -3.79 -2.96 -6.21
C HIS A 100 -3.53 -2.32 -7.57
N ARG A 101 -3.35 -1.00 -7.58
CA ARG A 101 -2.95 -0.30 -8.79
C ARG A 101 -1.61 -0.83 -9.31
N ASP A 102 -1.44 -0.87 -10.59
CA ASP A 102 -0.14 -1.14 -11.20
C ASP A 102 0.78 0.08 -10.97
N VAL A 103 1.90 -0.16 -10.30
CA VAL A 103 2.89 0.87 -9.94
C VAL A 103 4.16 0.81 -10.80
N SER A 104 4.21 -0.09 -11.78
CA SER A 104 5.41 -0.34 -12.59
C SER A 104 5.93 0.92 -13.32
N GLU A 105 5.03 1.82 -13.69
CA GLU A 105 5.36 3.10 -14.35
C GLU A 105 5.19 4.32 -13.41
N GLU A 106 4.99 4.09 -12.11
CA GLU A 106 4.69 5.16 -11.16
C GLU A 106 5.96 5.89 -10.72
N LYS A 107 6.13 7.11 -11.23
CA LYS A 107 7.23 8.02 -10.87
C LYS A 107 6.93 8.88 -9.65
N THR A 108 5.66 9.10 -9.34
CA THR A 108 5.19 9.90 -8.20
C THR A 108 3.94 9.29 -7.62
N LEU A 109 3.77 9.42 -6.30
CA LEU A 109 2.56 8.93 -5.65
C LEU A 109 1.34 9.79 -6.02
N PRO A 110 0.20 9.18 -6.35
CA PRO A 110 -1.02 9.93 -6.61
C PRO A 110 -1.53 10.62 -5.34
N ALA A 111 -2.32 11.68 -5.52
CA ALA A 111 -2.98 12.32 -4.39
C ALA A 111 -3.88 11.33 -3.64
N TYR A 112 -3.81 11.36 -2.31
CA TYR A 112 -4.69 10.58 -1.45
C TYR A 112 -6.07 11.23 -1.45
N LYS A 113 -7.09 10.49 -1.86
CA LYS A 113 -8.48 10.94 -1.91
C LYS A 113 -9.29 10.28 -0.81
N GLU A 114 -9.74 11.08 0.14
CA GLU A 114 -10.51 10.65 1.29
C GLU A 114 -11.98 11.05 1.13
N ASN A 115 -12.87 10.11 1.31
CA ASN A 115 -14.30 10.39 1.35
C ASN A 115 -14.62 11.17 2.64
N ARG A 116 -15.21 12.36 2.50
CA ARG A 116 -15.49 13.27 3.63
C ARG A 116 -16.57 12.75 4.60
N ILE A 117 -17.33 11.76 4.19
CA ILE A 117 -18.41 11.17 5.01
C ILE A 117 -17.89 9.94 5.75
N THR A 118 -17.26 9.02 5.03
CA THR A 118 -16.84 7.72 5.58
C THR A 118 -15.40 7.71 6.11
N GLY A 119 -14.58 8.68 5.73
CA GLY A 119 -13.16 8.71 6.05
C GLY A 119 -12.29 7.73 5.26
N TYR A 120 -12.88 6.86 4.45
CA TYR A 120 -12.13 5.87 3.68
C TYR A 120 -11.49 6.46 2.42
N SER A 121 -10.37 5.87 2.04
CA SER A 121 -9.70 6.16 0.77
C SER A 121 -10.62 5.80 -0.41
N SER A 122 -10.55 6.60 -1.46
CA SER A 122 -11.22 6.29 -2.74
C SER A 122 -10.72 5.00 -3.39
N ARG A 123 -9.57 4.49 -2.94
CA ARG A 123 -8.93 3.25 -3.40
C ARG A 123 -9.22 2.03 -2.51
N THR A 124 -10.05 2.21 -1.48
CA THR A 124 -10.59 1.08 -0.71
C THR A 124 -11.38 0.19 -1.65
N MET A 125 -10.99 -1.09 -1.73
CA MET A 125 -11.65 -2.07 -2.58
C MET A 125 -13.09 -2.28 -2.13
N LYS A 126 -14.00 -2.31 -3.07
CA LYS A 126 -15.44 -2.46 -2.80
C LYS A 126 -15.84 -3.93 -2.79
N MET A 127 -16.86 -4.26 -2.00
CA MET A 127 -17.39 -5.61 -1.89
C MET A 127 -17.66 -6.26 -3.25
N ILE A 128 -18.27 -5.53 -4.18
CA ILE A 128 -18.58 -6.03 -5.52
C ILE A 128 -17.34 -6.49 -6.31
N GLU A 129 -16.18 -5.89 -6.06
CA GLU A 129 -14.93 -6.27 -6.74
C GLU A 129 -14.42 -7.61 -6.20
N CYS A 130 -14.56 -7.83 -4.88
CA CYS A 130 -14.22 -9.10 -4.24
C CYS A 130 -15.18 -10.22 -4.70
N GLU A 131 -16.50 -9.97 -4.66
CA GLU A 131 -17.53 -10.92 -5.05
C GLU A 131 -17.40 -11.35 -6.52
N LYS A 132 -17.08 -10.41 -7.40
CA LYS A 132 -16.88 -10.70 -8.82
C LYS A 132 -15.72 -11.65 -9.05
N CYS A 133 -14.56 -11.37 -8.43
CA CYS A 133 -13.38 -12.23 -8.56
C CYS A 133 -13.63 -13.61 -7.93
N HIS A 134 -14.24 -13.67 -6.76
CA HIS A 134 -14.58 -14.92 -6.09
C HIS A 134 -15.53 -15.78 -6.96
N ALA A 135 -16.53 -15.17 -7.58
CA ALA A 135 -17.43 -15.88 -8.50
C ALA A 135 -16.69 -16.41 -9.74
N GLU A 136 -15.79 -15.61 -10.33
CA GLU A 136 -14.97 -16.03 -11.47
C GLU A 136 -14.02 -17.17 -11.12
N GLN A 137 -13.52 -17.21 -9.89
CA GLN A 137 -12.56 -18.22 -9.41
C GLN A 137 -13.23 -19.40 -8.70
N GLY A 138 -14.56 -19.44 -8.59
CA GLY A 138 -15.29 -20.46 -7.85
C GLY A 138 -14.99 -20.44 -6.34
N ALA A 139 -14.60 -19.28 -5.80
CA ALA A 139 -14.34 -19.09 -4.38
C ALA A 139 -15.65 -18.77 -3.62
N ASN A 140 -15.63 -18.97 -2.29
CA ASN A 140 -16.80 -18.74 -1.46
C ASN A 140 -17.11 -17.24 -1.35
N ASN A 141 -18.37 -16.88 -1.61
CA ASN A 141 -18.92 -15.52 -1.59
C ASN A 141 -19.96 -15.30 -0.48
N GLU A 142 -20.07 -16.21 0.48
CA GLU A 142 -21.02 -16.04 1.58
C GLU A 142 -20.61 -14.88 2.49
N CYS A 143 -21.60 -14.14 3.00
CA CYS A 143 -21.38 -12.91 3.79
C CYS A 143 -20.39 -13.09 4.94
N TRP A 144 -20.47 -14.22 5.65
CA TRP A 144 -19.62 -14.52 6.82
C TRP A 144 -18.14 -14.81 6.48
N VAL A 145 -17.81 -15.00 5.20
CA VAL A 145 -16.41 -15.17 4.76
C VAL A 145 -15.61 -13.89 4.96
N CYS A 146 -16.25 -12.76 4.70
CA CYS A 146 -15.65 -11.44 4.78
C CYS A 146 -16.12 -10.62 5.98
N HIS A 147 -17.33 -10.90 6.50
CA HIS A 147 -17.93 -10.16 7.61
C HIS A 147 -18.10 -11.07 8.83
N LYS A 148 -17.50 -10.70 9.95
CA LYS A 148 -17.56 -11.43 11.23
C LYS A 148 -18.06 -10.52 12.35
#